data_2ed49adc3816f0add6e7fc3a2300637e
#
_entry.id   2ed49adc3816f0add6e7fc3a2300637e
#
_cell.length_a   1.000
_cell.length_b   1.000
_cell.length_c   1.000
_cell.angle_alpha   90.00
_cell.angle_beta   90.00
_cell.angle_gamma   90.00
#
_symmetry.space_group_name_H-M   'P 1'
#
loop_
_entity.id
_entity.type
_entity.pdbx_description
1 polymer ?
#
loop_
_entity_poly.entity_id
_entity_poly.type
_entity_poly.pdbx_seq_one_letter_code
_entity_poly.pdbx_strand_id
1 'polypeptide(L)'
;MQSERTITTLSEHACFGGVQGFYQHDSDETGTPMKFGVFVPRQASSKPVPVLFFLAGLTCNEETFAIKAGAQQHAALHGLMLVTPDTSPRNSGVEGADAAWDFGTAAGFYLDATESPWSKHWRMGSYVTRELRRLVLEHFKAREDRIGLFGHSMGGHGALTL
;
A
#
# COMPACT_ATOMS: atom_id res chain seq x y z
N MET A 1 7.70 23.38 -9.08
CA MET A 1 8.05 22.83 -7.77
C MET A 1 6.89 21.94 -7.36
N GLN A 2 7.03 20.61 -7.44
CA GLN A 2 6.05 19.71 -6.83
C GLN A 2 6.30 19.80 -5.32
N SER A 3 5.26 20.10 -4.53
CA SER A 3 5.39 20.09 -3.06
C SER A 3 5.75 18.67 -2.63
N GLU A 4 6.76 18.55 -1.79
CA GLU A 4 7.13 17.30 -1.15
C GLU A 4 5.89 16.76 -0.42
N ARG A 5 5.41 15.57 -0.80
CA ARG A 5 4.22 15.00 -0.18
C ARG A 5 4.58 14.49 1.20
N THR A 6 3.86 14.97 2.17
CA THR A 6 4.10 14.63 3.57
C THR A 6 3.44 13.29 3.90
N ILE A 7 4.17 12.38 4.54
CA ILE A 7 3.62 11.20 5.19
C ILE A 7 3.55 11.43 6.70
N THR A 8 2.48 10.96 7.31
CA THR A 8 2.30 10.96 8.77
C THR A 8 2.60 9.56 9.31
N THR A 9 3.54 9.46 10.23
CA THR A 9 3.80 8.20 10.94
C THR A 9 2.69 7.94 11.95
N LEU A 10 1.99 6.81 11.80
CA LEU A 10 0.97 6.36 12.76
C LEU A 10 1.60 5.51 13.85
N SER A 11 2.49 4.59 13.48
CA SER A 11 3.27 3.78 14.43
C SER A 11 4.51 3.22 13.78
N GLU A 12 5.55 2.96 14.60
CA GLU A 12 6.76 2.25 14.20
C GLU A 12 7.20 1.31 15.32
N HIS A 13 7.55 0.09 14.97
CA HIS A 13 8.00 -0.93 15.93
C HIS A 13 9.22 -1.67 15.40
N ALA A 14 10.18 -1.92 16.27
CA ALA A 14 11.32 -2.77 15.96
C ALA A 14 10.83 -4.18 15.61
N CYS A 15 11.28 -4.73 14.48
CA CYS A 15 10.82 -5.98 13.94
C CYS A 15 11.94 -6.68 13.16
N PHE A 16 12.40 -7.85 13.61
CA PHE A 16 13.47 -8.66 12.98
C PHE A 16 14.71 -7.85 12.57
N GLY A 17 15.14 -6.94 13.45
CA GLY A 17 16.30 -6.06 13.24
C GLY A 17 16.06 -4.90 12.26
N GLY A 18 14.88 -4.80 11.69
CA GLY A 18 14.37 -3.67 10.91
C GLY A 18 13.25 -2.95 11.67
N VAL A 19 12.39 -2.26 10.92
CA VAL A 19 11.25 -1.50 11.44
C VAL A 19 9.99 -1.83 10.64
N GLN A 20 8.90 -2.21 11.32
CA GLN A 20 7.56 -2.22 10.74
C GLN A 20 6.88 -0.91 11.10
N GLY A 21 6.60 -0.09 10.08
CA GLY A 21 5.86 1.16 10.22
C GLY A 21 4.48 1.10 9.57
N PHE A 22 3.57 1.95 10.08
CA PHE A 22 2.30 2.27 9.45
C PHE A 22 2.19 3.77 9.29
N TYR A 23 1.76 4.19 8.12
CA TYR A 23 1.79 5.58 7.69
C TYR A 23 0.48 5.97 7.03
N GLN A 24 0.23 7.28 6.96
CA GLN A 24 -0.90 7.88 6.28
C GLN A 24 -0.44 9.07 5.45
N HIS A 25 -1.09 9.30 4.34
CA HIS A 25 -0.96 10.54 3.56
C HIS A 25 -2.30 10.92 2.92
N ASP A 26 -2.42 12.17 2.52
CA ASP A 26 -3.56 12.63 1.71
C ASP A 26 -3.28 12.27 0.25
N SER A 27 -4.11 11.39 -0.32
CA SER A 27 -3.93 10.89 -1.67
C SER A 27 -4.60 11.80 -2.69
N ASP A 28 -3.87 12.20 -3.72
CA ASP A 28 -4.44 12.92 -4.87
C ASP A 28 -5.25 11.98 -5.78
N GLU A 29 -4.84 10.71 -5.88
CA GLU A 29 -5.53 9.74 -6.75
C GLU A 29 -6.90 9.35 -6.19
N THR A 30 -7.00 9.15 -4.87
CA THR A 30 -8.27 8.77 -4.24
C THR A 30 -9.04 9.95 -3.66
N GLY A 31 -8.40 11.10 -3.47
CA GLY A 31 -9.00 12.28 -2.83
C GLY A 31 -9.39 12.03 -1.37
N THR A 32 -8.77 11.05 -0.72
CA THR A 32 -9.01 10.67 0.67
C THR A 32 -7.69 10.39 1.37
N PRO A 33 -7.63 10.45 2.72
CA PRO A 33 -6.50 9.92 3.45
C PRO A 33 -6.34 8.42 3.16
N MET A 34 -5.13 8.01 2.76
CA MET A 34 -4.79 6.61 2.50
C MET A 34 -3.73 6.13 3.46
N LYS A 35 -3.89 4.90 3.95
CA LYS A 35 -2.95 4.24 4.84
C LYS A 35 -2.14 3.18 4.10
N PHE A 36 -0.91 2.98 4.56
CA PHE A 36 -0.05 1.92 4.07
C PHE A 36 0.95 1.48 5.15
N GLY A 37 1.36 0.22 5.09
CA GLY A 37 2.42 -0.32 5.92
C GLY A 37 3.73 -0.42 5.15
N VAL A 38 4.86 -0.23 5.83
CA VAL A 38 6.19 -0.50 5.28
C VAL A 38 7.03 -1.27 6.31
N PHE A 39 7.56 -2.43 5.91
CA PHE A 39 8.65 -3.06 6.61
C PHE A 39 9.98 -2.63 5.98
N VAL A 40 10.80 -1.95 6.75
CA VAL A 40 12.14 -1.49 6.34
C VAL A 40 13.19 -2.42 6.93
N PRO A 41 13.89 -3.23 6.13
CA PRO A 41 14.92 -4.13 6.63
C PRO A 41 16.16 -3.33 7.06
N ARG A 42 16.96 -3.88 8.01
CA ARG A 42 18.16 -3.21 8.52
C ARG A 42 19.15 -2.80 7.42
N GLN A 43 19.20 -3.53 6.31
CA GLN A 43 20.09 -3.26 5.17
C GLN A 43 19.82 -1.88 4.52
N ALA A 44 18.59 -1.37 4.66
CA ALA A 44 18.22 -0.05 4.16
C ALA A 44 18.93 1.10 4.90
N SER A 45 19.55 0.83 6.08
CA SER A 45 20.34 1.86 6.76
C SER A 45 21.57 2.28 5.93
N SER A 46 22.17 1.35 5.20
CA SER A 46 23.42 1.57 4.45
C SER A 46 23.23 1.79 2.95
N LYS A 47 22.20 1.19 2.32
CA LYS A 47 21.98 1.26 0.87
C LYS A 47 20.50 1.09 0.51
N PRO A 48 20.06 1.58 -0.65
CA PRO A 48 18.72 1.27 -1.16
C PRO A 48 18.52 -0.23 -1.36
N VAL A 49 17.32 -0.72 -1.02
CA VAL A 49 16.95 -2.15 -1.07
C VAL A 49 15.82 -2.39 -2.06
N PRO A 50 15.71 -3.62 -2.63
CA PRO A 50 14.56 -4.01 -3.43
C PRO A 50 13.24 -3.92 -2.65
N VAL A 51 12.14 -3.68 -3.36
CA VAL A 51 10.81 -3.47 -2.78
C VAL A 51 9.83 -4.49 -3.32
N LEU A 52 9.02 -5.06 -2.44
CA LEU A 52 7.88 -5.90 -2.78
C LEU A 52 6.60 -5.25 -2.26
N PHE A 53 5.68 -4.93 -3.16
CA PHE A 53 4.33 -4.52 -2.83
C PHE A 53 3.45 -5.75 -2.69
N PHE A 54 2.78 -5.88 -1.56
CA PHE A 54 1.77 -6.92 -1.33
C PHE A 54 0.38 -6.33 -1.43
N LEU A 55 -0.44 -6.90 -2.30
CA LEU A 55 -1.85 -6.54 -2.46
C LEU A 55 -2.73 -7.53 -1.71
N ALA A 56 -3.49 -7.02 -0.74
CA ALA A 56 -4.35 -7.83 0.10
C ALA A 56 -5.68 -8.20 -0.60
N GLY A 57 -6.35 -9.20 -0.05
CA GLY A 57 -7.67 -9.65 -0.50
C GLY A 57 -8.82 -8.76 -0.01
N LEU A 58 -10.05 -9.16 -0.37
CA LEU A 58 -11.29 -8.52 0.09
C LEU A 58 -11.33 -8.42 1.62
N THR A 59 -11.91 -7.33 2.10
CA THR A 59 -12.11 -7.01 3.53
C THR A 59 -10.83 -6.74 4.33
N CYS A 60 -9.67 -6.90 3.72
CA CYS A 60 -8.39 -6.60 4.33
C CYS A 60 -8.05 -5.09 4.29
N ASN A 61 -7.01 -4.73 5.04
CA ASN A 61 -6.42 -3.41 5.06
C ASN A 61 -4.88 -3.50 5.03
N GLU A 62 -4.21 -2.38 5.21
CA GLU A 62 -2.74 -2.25 5.21
C GLU A 62 -2.04 -3.07 6.30
N GLU A 63 -2.72 -3.40 7.39
CA GLU A 63 -2.16 -4.13 8.53
C GLU A 63 -2.25 -5.65 8.38
N THR A 64 -3.22 -6.13 7.61
CA THR A 64 -3.61 -7.56 7.58
C THR A 64 -2.42 -8.48 7.26
N PHE A 65 -1.64 -8.15 6.24
CA PHE A 65 -0.48 -8.94 5.85
C PHE A 65 0.63 -8.90 6.90
N ALA A 66 0.93 -7.73 7.44
CA ALA A 66 1.95 -7.56 8.45
C ALA A 66 1.66 -8.38 9.73
N ILE A 67 0.38 -8.49 10.09
CA ILE A 67 -0.06 -9.23 11.29
C ILE A 67 -0.08 -10.74 11.05
N LYS A 68 -0.49 -11.19 9.87
CA LYS A 68 -0.84 -12.62 9.64
C LYS A 68 0.21 -13.41 8.88
N ALA A 69 1.01 -12.78 8.01
CA ALA A 69 1.84 -13.53 7.06
C ALA A 69 3.21 -13.97 7.62
N GLY A 70 3.72 -13.31 8.67
CA GLY A 70 5.07 -13.58 9.19
C GLY A 70 6.18 -13.25 8.17
N ALA A 71 5.88 -12.45 7.16
CA ALA A 71 6.77 -12.19 6.03
C ALA A 71 7.99 -11.34 6.38
N GLN A 72 7.90 -10.55 7.45
CA GLN A 72 8.97 -9.63 7.86
C GLN A 72 10.28 -10.38 8.18
N GLN A 73 10.20 -11.57 8.78
CA GLN A 73 11.37 -12.40 9.07
C GLN A 73 12.14 -12.76 7.80
N HIS A 74 11.42 -13.19 6.78
CA HIS A 74 12.01 -13.55 5.49
C HIS A 74 12.50 -12.33 4.72
N ALA A 75 11.75 -11.24 4.75
CA ALA A 75 12.15 -9.97 4.15
C ALA A 75 13.43 -9.42 4.79
N ALA A 76 13.56 -9.51 6.12
CA ALA A 76 14.78 -9.13 6.84
C ALA A 76 15.99 -9.96 6.40
N LEU A 77 15.81 -11.29 6.26
CA LEU A 77 16.87 -12.20 5.82
C LEU A 77 17.39 -11.85 4.42
N HIS A 78 16.47 -11.52 3.50
CA HIS A 78 16.80 -11.24 2.11
C HIS A 78 17.05 -9.75 1.81
N GLY A 79 16.93 -8.86 2.80
CA GLY A 79 17.10 -7.42 2.61
C GLY A 79 16.04 -6.81 1.70
N LEU A 80 14.78 -7.25 1.83
CA LEU A 80 13.65 -6.79 1.06
C LEU A 80 12.79 -5.82 1.88
N MET A 81 12.40 -4.70 1.28
CA MET A 81 11.34 -3.83 1.82
C MET A 81 9.98 -4.40 1.41
N LEU A 82 9.04 -4.44 2.36
CA LEU A 82 7.65 -4.80 2.08
C LEU A 82 6.77 -3.57 2.18
N VAL A 83 5.87 -3.37 1.23
CA VAL A 83 4.89 -2.28 1.21
C VAL A 83 3.49 -2.87 1.10
N THR A 84 2.59 -2.47 1.99
CA THR A 84 1.22 -2.98 2.08
C THR A 84 0.24 -1.81 2.02
N PRO A 85 -0.37 -1.50 0.86
CA PRO A 85 -1.43 -0.50 0.79
C PRO A 85 -2.72 -0.98 1.44
N ASP A 86 -3.57 -0.04 1.87
CA ASP A 86 -4.99 -0.35 2.08
C ASP A 86 -5.64 -0.81 0.78
N THR A 87 -6.74 -1.52 0.87
CA THR A 87 -7.43 -2.17 -0.26
C THR A 87 -8.45 -1.27 -0.95
N SER A 88 -8.77 -0.13 -0.38
CA SER A 88 -9.66 0.89 -0.95
C SER A 88 -9.49 2.22 -0.21
N PRO A 89 -10.02 3.32 -0.76
CA PRO A 89 -10.31 4.51 0.05
C PRO A 89 -11.28 4.17 1.18
N ARG A 90 -11.14 4.89 2.30
CA ARG A 90 -12.03 4.80 3.46
C ARG A 90 -12.69 6.16 3.69
N ASN A 91 -13.91 6.15 4.24
CA ASN A 91 -14.64 7.37 4.56
C ASN A 91 -14.78 8.34 3.37
N SER A 92 -15.03 7.80 2.17
CA SER A 92 -15.15 8.57 0.93
C SER A 92 -16.38 9.49 0.89
N GLY A 93 -17.38 9.25 1.75
CA GLY A 93 -18.67 9.93 1.72
C GLY A 93 -19.59 9.50 0.57
N VAL A 94 -19.19 8.52 -0.24
CA VAL A 94 -20.03 7.97 -1.31
C VAL A 94 -21.11 7.10 -0.71
N GLU A 95 -22.37 7.41 -1.03
CA GLU A 95 -23.51 6.61 -0.59
C GLU A 95 -23.42 5.18 -1.13
N GLY A 96 -23.66 4.21 -0.26
CA GLY A 96 -23.55 2.78 -0.61
C GLY A 96 -22.14 2.19 -0.59
N ALA A 97 -21.11 2.99 -0.25
CA ALA A 97 -19.72 2.47 -0.21
C ALA A 97 -19.52 1.33 0.79
N ASP A 98 -20.28 1.31 1.87
CA ASP A 98 -20.22 0.31 2.93
C ASP A 98 -21.41 -0.68 2.89
N ALA A 99 -22.19 -0.70 1.81
CA ALA A 99 -23.44 -1.49 1.75
C ALA A 99 -23.21 -2.99 1.54
N ALA A 100 -22.07 -3.38 0.95
CA ALA A 100 -21.75 -4.77 0.67
C ALA A 100 -20.25 -5.05 1.00
N TRP A 101 -19.96 -6.27 1.39
CA TRP A 101 -18.59 -6.69 1.75
C TRP A 101 -17.65 -6.87 0.54
N ASP A 102 -18.22 -7.07 -0.62
CA ASP A 102 -17.51 -7.36 -1.88
C ASP A 102 -17.58 -6.21 -2.90
N PHE A 103 -18.05 -5.03 -2.46
CA PHE A 103 -18.17 -3.84 -3.31
C PHE A 103 -17.92 -2.56 -2.48
N GLY A 104 -17.17 -1.62 -3.02
CA GLY A 104 -16.90 -0.34 -2.37
C GLY A 104 -15.75 -0.41 -1.36
N THR A 105 -16.03 -0.15 -0.09
CA THR A 105 -15.01 -0.14 0.97
C THR A 105 -14.41 -1.53 1.17
N ALA A 106 -13.07 -1.61 1.24
CA ALA A 106 -12.28 -2.82 1.31
C ALA A 106 -12.40 -3.76 0.09
N ALA A 107 -12.93 -3.26 -1.03
CA ALA A 107 -13.17 -3.99 -2.26
C ALA A 107 -12.81 -3.15 -3.51
N GLY A 108 -11.63 -2.53 -3.51
CA GLY A 108 -11.17 -1.65 -4.60
C GLY A 108 -10.65 -2.38 -5.84
N PHE A 109 -10.47 -3.69 -5.76
CA PHE A 109 -9.99 -4.59 -6.84
C PHE A 109 -8.74 -4.11 -7.57
N TYR A 110 -8.04 -3.09 -7.01
CA TYR A 110 -6.87 -2.46 -7.62
C TYR A 110 -7.11 -1.94 -9.04
N LEU A 111 -8.34 -1.47 -9.27
CA LEU A 111 -8.81 -0.88 -10.51
C LEU A 111 -9.06 0.62 -10.34
N ASP A 112 -9.09 1.33 -11.45
CA ASP A 112 -9.61 2.68 -11.51
C ASP A 112 -11.06 2.61 -12.02
N ALA A 113 -12.01 2.97 -11.15
CA ALA A 113 -13.42 3.01 -11.52
C ALA A 113 -13.68 4.08 -12.59
N THR A 114 -14.56 3.75 -13.55
CA THR A 114 -14.89 4.62 -14.68
C THR A 114 -16.19 5.39 -14.49
N GLU A 115 -17.08 4.88 -13.64
CA GLU A 115 -18.43 5.41 -13.46
C GLU A 115 -18.57 6.24 -12.17
N SER A 116 -19.35 7.33 -12.26
CA SER A 116 -19.74 8.13 -11.10
C SER A 116 -20.73 7.36 -10.21
N PRO A 117 -20.65 7.49 -8.87
CA PRO A 117 -19.74 8.36 -8.10
C PRO A 117 -18.38 7.74 -7.80
N TRP A 118 -18.13 6.48 -8.19
CA TRP A 118 -16.97 5.67 -7.82
C TRP A 118 -15.67 6.20 -8.43
N SER A 119 -15.70 6.66 -9.67
CA SER A 119 -14.52 7.13 -10.42
C SER A 119 -13.77 8.27 -9.75
N LYS A 120 -14.40 8.98 -8.82
CA LYS A 120 -13.77 10.05 -8.06
C LYS A 120 -12.76 9.53 -7.02
N HIS A 121 -13.05 8.39 -6.40
CA HIS A 121 -12.29 7.90 -5.24
C HIS A 121 -11.69 6.51 -5.43
N TRP A 122 -12.37 5.60 -6.15
CA TRP A 122 -11.87 4.23 -6.37
C TRP A 122 -10.90 4.19 -7.54
N ARG A 123 -9.67 4.66 -7.29
CA ARG A 123 -8.58 4.74 -8.26
C ARG A 123 -7.35 3.97 -7.77
N MET A 124 -7.60 2.74 -7.32
CA MET A 124 -6.58 1.91 -6.66
C MET A 124 -5.46 1.45 -7.60
N GLY A 125 -5.73 1.30 -8.90
CA GLY A 125 -4.72 1.01 -9.91
C GLY A 125 -3.70 2.15 -10.02
N SER A 126 -4.18 3.38 -10.24
CA SER A 126 -3.35 4.60 -10.27
C SER A 126 -2.67 4.86 -8.92
N TYR A 127 -3.37 4.63 -7.82
CA TYR A 127 -2.81 4.80 -6.48
C TYR A 127 -1.57 3.92 -6.26
N VAL A 128 -1.69 2.62 -6.49
CA VAL A 128 -0.59 1.67 -6.24
C VAL A 128 0.58 1.89 -7.21
N THR A 129 0.28 1.98 -8.52
CA THR A 129 1.31 1.97 -9.56
C THR A 129 2.03 3.31 -9.74
N ARG A 130 1.40 4.41 -9.38
CA ARG A 130 1.94 5.76 -9.56
C ARG A 130 2.20 6.47 -8.24
N GLU A 131 1.14 6.70 -7.46
CA GLU A 131 1.24 7.57 -6.29
C GLU A 131 2.01 6.93 -5.14
N LEU A 132 1.59 5.76 -4.67
CA LEU A 132 2.25 5.06 -3.57
C LEU A 132 3.68 4.63 -3.95
N ARG A 133 3.87 4.14 -5.20
CA ARG A 133 5.20 3.83 -5.71
C ARG A 133 6.15 5.03 -5.58
N ARG A 134 5.73 6.21 -6.05
CA ARG A 134 6.52 7.44 -5.94
C ARG A 134 6.79 7.81 -4.49
N LEU A 135 5.78 7.76 -3.65
CA LEU A 135 5.86 8.09 -2.22
C LEU A 135 6.89 7.21 -1.49
N VAL A 136 6.88 5.92 -1.79
CA VAL A 136 7.86 4.98 -1.22
C VAL A 136 9.28 5.30 -1.67
N LEU A 137 9.49 5.66 -2.93
CA LEU A 137 10.80 6.04 -3.46
C LEU A 137 11.32 7.38 -2.90
N GLU A 138 10.42 8.32 -2.59
CA GLU A 138 10.76 9.63 -2.02
C GLU A 138 11.12 9.53 -0.52
N HIS A 139 10.44 8.69 0.25
CA HIS A 139 10.56 8.65 1.71
C HIS A 139 11.40 7.50 2.27
N PHE A 140 11.64 6.46 1.48
CA PHE A 140 12.39 5.29 1.93
C PHE A 140 13.58 4.99 1.01
N LYS A 141 14.62 4.34 1.55
CA LYS A 141 15.77 3.90 0.77
C LYS A 141 15.42 2.67 -0.09
N ALA A 142 14.60 2.89 -1.11
CA ALA A 142 14.08 1.90 -2.02
C ALA A 142 14.80 1.95 -3.38
N ARG A 143 14.98 0.80 -4.03
CA ARG A 143 15.55 0.70 -5.38
C ARG A 143 14.45 0.80 -6.42
N GLU A 144 14.48 1.86 -7.24
CA GLU A 144 13.53 2.07 -8.32
C GLU A 144 13.60 0.98 -9.41
N ASP A 145 14.79 0.43 -9.66
CA ASP A 145 15.03 -0.60 -10.66
C ASP A 145 14.71 -2.02 -10.19
N ARG A 146 14.26 -2.20 -8.93
CA ARG A 146 13.93 -3.49 -8.33
C ARG A 146 12.68 -3.42 -7.49
N ILE A 147 11.55 -3.33 -8.18
CA ILE A 147 10.21 -3.34 -7.59
C ILE A 147 9.47 -4.57 -8.09
N GLY A 148 8.90 -5.33 -7.17
CA GLY A 148 8.01 -6.45 -7.44
C GLY A 148 6.63 -6.23 -6.86
N LEU A 149 5.66 -6.94 -7.40
CA LEU A 149 4.26 -6.91 -6.97
C LEU A 149 3.76 -8.34 -6.81
N PHE A 150 3.09 -8.64 -5.71
CA PHE A 150 2.43 -9.91 -5.46
C PHE A 150 1.19 -9.71 -4.60
N GLY A 151 0.36 -10.70 -4.47
CA GLY A 151 -0.88 -10.55 -3.72
C GLY A 151 -1.61 -11.84 -3.47
N HIS A 152 -2.72 -11.73 -2.75
CA HIS A 152 -3.59 -12.84 -2.41
C HIS A 152 -5.04 -12.51 -2.79
N SER A 153 -5.79 -13.49 -3.35
CA SER A 153 -7.21 -13.35 -3.71
C SER A 153 -7.44 -12.16 -4.66
N MET A 154 -8.29 -11.18 -4.28
CA MET A 154 -8.46 -9.90 -4.98
C MET A 154 -7.12 -9.23 -5.31
N GLY A 155 -6.18 -9.25 -4.38
CA GLY A 155 -4.84 -8.70 -4.59
C GLY A 155 -3.95 -9.55 -5.50
N GLY A 156 -4.16 -10.88 -5.53
CA GLY A 156 -3.50 -11.77 -6.49
C GLY A 156 -3.94 -11.45 -7.92
N HIS A 157 -5.22 -11.22 -8.14
CA HIS A 157 -5.74 -10.72 -9.41
C HIS A 157 -5.11 -9.35 -9.75
N GLY A 158 -5.12 -8.41 -8.79
CA GLY A 158 -4.51 -7.09 -8.98
C GLY A 158 -3.03 -7.18 -9.39
N ALA A 159 -2.25 -8.08 -8.76
CA ALA A 159 -0.84 -8.26 -9.09
C ALA A 159 -0.60 -8.82 -10.51
N LEU A 160 -1.59 -9.50 -11.10
CA LEU A 160 -1.49 -10.02 -12.47
C LEU A 160 -1.96 -9.01 -13.54
N THR A 161 -2.73 -8.00 -13.14
CA THR A 161 -3.34 -7.03 -14.06
C THR A 161 -2.66 -5.67 -14.06
N LEU A 162 -1.89 -5.33 -13.02
CA LEU A 162 -1.08 -4.11 -12.93
C LEU A 162 0.34 -4.30 -13.45
#